data_22af15fa149e51897ee9079bcfb73194
#
_entry.id   22af15fa149e51897ee9079bcfb73194
#
_cell.length_a   1.000
_cell.length_b   1.000
_cell.length_c   1.000
_cell.angle_alpha   90.00
_cell.angle_beta   90.00
_cell.angle_gamma   90.00
#
_symmetry.space_group_name_H-M   'P 1'
#
loop_
_entity.id
_entity.type
_entity.pdbx_description
1 polymer ?
#
loop_
_entity_poly.entity_id
_entity_poly.type
_entity_poly.pdbx_seq_one_letter_code
_entity_poly.pdbx_strand_id
1 'polypeptide(L)'
;MKQTIRKIAVLGLLLVTQVSPGFSQTSAELKTFLSQRLGLSEDQITAIQHGQPFAKNAEPRSPAEIFVIGVVYINAAPESYVKFVSDNNNLRHLPFPEFLAIKNFSNPPQLSDLQGFGLDSDDMKALRDCKPGKCEIQLPASTAMDELRKSVNWSAPNVDEQVNQLLQKLALSRLQDYQKEGSRTFGEVYNDKGQKVSVADQFKYMLSYYQVLPRDLPAFNKYIVDYPNAKLPNVQNTFRWERVNFGLKPTLFIIQVLTLRGEKPGEAAYVIADKQLYSSHYLETSLDLTFLIRGSDDPKQSGFYLVKTMACEQALLTGGFKGSMERKIAVGRSVSNLQKSLAYVKDVLEHQK
;
A
#
# COMPACT_ATOMS: atom_id res chain seq x y z
N MET A 1 -22.70 -89.77 12.64
CA MET A 1 -21.63 -88.81 12.30
C MET A 1 -22.28 -87.60 11.65
N LYS A 2 -22.44 -86.48 12.38
CA LYS A 2 -23.01 -85.23 11.92
C LYS A 2 -21.90 -84.21 11.79
N GLN A 3 -21.61 -83.79 10.55
CA GLN A 3 -20.66 -82.72 10.27
C GLN A 3 -21.38 -81.36 10.37
N THR A 4 -20.87 -80.52 11.27
CA THR A 4 -21.38 -79.16 11.51
C THR A 4 -20.51 -78.20 10.67
N ILE A 5 -21.13 -77.56 9.66
CA ILE A 5 -20.49 -76.54 8.84
C ILE A 5 -20.62 -75.20 9.56
N ARG A 6 -19.48 -74.62 10.01
CA ARG A 6 -19.42 -73.27 10.54
C ARG A 6 -19.32 -72.29 9.39
N LYS A 7 -20.35 -71.42 9.24
CA LYS A 7 -20.30 -70.25 8.39
C LYS A 7 -19.51 -69.12 9.05
N ILE A 8 -18.38 -68.74 8.49
CA ILE A 8 -17.63 -67.57 8.88
C ILE A 8 -18.21 -66.38 8.11
N ALA A 9 -18.86 -65.48 8.82
CA ALA A 9 -19.29 -64.19 8.24
C ALA A 9 -18.12 -63.21 8.36
N VAL A 10 -17.53 -62.85 7.21
CA VAL A 10 -16.55 -61.76 7.12
C VAL A 10 -17.28 -60.44 7.09
N LEU A 11 -17.23 -59.72 8.18
CA LEU A 11 -17.78 -58.36 8.31
C LEU A 11 -16.72 -57.38 7.74
N GLY A 12 -16.95 -56.95 6.48
CA GLY A 12 -16.09 -55.92 5.86
C GLY A 12 -16.36 -54.58 6.51
N LEU A 13 -15.43 -54.10 7.32
CA LEU A 13 -15.44 -52.75 7.88
C LEU A 13 -15.03 -51.75 6.80
N LEU A 14 -16.00 -51.11 6.15
CA LEU A 14 -15.78 -49.97 5.27
C LEU A 14 -15.37 -48.76 6.16
N LEU A 15 -14.08 -48.51 6.28
CA LEU A 15 -13.53 -47.27 6.79
C LEU A 15 -13.82 -46.15 5.77
N VAL A 16 -14.93 -45.48 5.94
CA VAL A 16 -15.19 -44.20 5.29
C VAL A 16 -14.27 -43.19 5.96
N THR A 17 -13.11 -42.96 5.40
CA THR A 17 -12.27 -41.81 5.76
C THR A 17 -13.03 -40.55 5.35
N GLN A 18 -13.68 -39.93 6.30
CA GLN A 18 -14.17 -38.57 6.15
C GLN A 18 -12.94 -37.68 6.00
N VAL A 19 -12.59 -37.33 4.77
CA VAL A 19 -11.67 -36.22 4.49
C VAL A 19 -12.43 -34.97 4.87
N SER A 20 -12.33 -34.55 6.12
CA SER A 20 -12.71 -33.21 6.52
C SER A 20 -11.88 -32.24 5.68
N PRO A 21 -12.44 -31.28 4.95
CA PRO A 21 -11.66 -30.24 4.31
C PRO A 21 -10.91 -29.52 5.44
N GLY A 22 -9.62 -29.70 5.51
CA GLY A 22 -8.77 -29.00 6.45
C GLY A 22 -8.82 -27.52 6.13
N PHE A 23 -9.66 -26.78 6.83
CA PHE A 23 -9.60 -25.32 6.82
C PHE A 23 -8.30 -24.94 7.50
N SER A 24 -7.40 -24.30 6.75
CA SER A 24 -6.16 -23.81 7.30
C SER A 24 -6.45 -22.81 8.43
N GLN A 25 -5.60 -22.81 9.45
CA GLN A 25 -5.71 -21.88 10.56
C GLN A 25 -5.75 -20.41 10.08
N THR A 26 -5.04 -20.11 8.97
CA THR A 26 -5.00 -18.80 8.32
C THR A 26 -6.35 -18.40 7.71
N SER A 27 -7.08 -19.33 7.10
CA SER A 27 -8.42 -19.04 6.56
C SER A 27 -9.45 -18.81 7.66
N ALA A 28 -9.33 -19.50 8.80
CA ALA A 28 -10.18 -19.27 9.97
C ALA A 28 -9.90 -17.91 10.63
N GLU A 29 -8.64 -17.53 10.74
CA GLU A 29 -8.25 -16.19 11.23
C GLU A 29 -8.75 -15.10 10.29
N LEU A 30 -8.62 -15.27 8.97
CA LEU A 30 -9.16 -14.34 7.99
C LEU A 30 -10.68 -14.25 8.08
N LYS A 31 -11.41 -15.38 8.18
CA LYS A 31 -12.86 -15.38 8.35
C LYS A 31 -13.27 -14.63 9.63
N THR A 32 -12.57 -14.87 10.72
CA THR A 32 -12.76 -14.14 11.97
C THR A 32 -12.54 -12.64 11.81
N PHE A 33 -11.48 -12.25 11.14
CA PHE A 33 -11.20 -10.86 10.82
C PHE A 33 -12.31 -10.24 9.96
N LEU A 34 -12.72 -10.90 8.88
CA LEU A 34 -13.76 -10.41 7.98
C LEU A 34 -15.11 -10.23 8.72
N SER A 35 -15.50 -11.20 9.56
CA SER A 35 -16.76 -11.14 10.30
C SER A 35 -16.71 -10.19 11.49
N GLN A 36 -15.71 -10.31 12.38
CA GLN A 36 -15.69 -9.60 13.65
C GLN A 36 -15.11 -8.18 13.55
N ARG A 37 -14.11 -7.97 12.67
CA ARG A 37 -13.47 -6.66 12.53
C ARG A 37 -14.06 -5.83 11.42
N LEU A 38 -14.40 -6.45 10.28
CA LEU A 38 -15.05 -5.76 9.18
C LEU A 38 -16.57 -5.82 9.23
N GLY A 39 -17.15 -6.63 10.10
CA GLY A 39 -18.60 -6.77 10.24
C GLY A 39 -19.27 -7.32 8.99
N LEU A 40 -18.59 -8.20 8.23
CA LEU A 40 -19.15 -8.82 7.04
C LEU A 40 -20.09 -9.95 7.40
N SER A 41 -21.21 -10.05 6.67
CA SER A 41 -22.11 -11.19 6.77
C SER A 41 -21.49 -12.45 6.15
N GLU A 42 -22.01 -13.62 6.51
CA GLU A 42 -21.60 -14.90 5.90
C GLU A 42 -21.77 -14.89 4.38
N ASP A 43 -22.84 -14.27 3.85
CA ASP A 43 -23.08 -14.15 2.41
C ASP A 43 -21.99 -13.31 1.73
N GLN A 44 -21.56 -12.21 2.36
CA GLN A 44 -20.45 -11.38 1.83
C GLN A 44 -19.13 -12.15 1.86
N ILE A 45 -18.84 -12.87 2.94
CA ILE A 45 -17.64 -13.70 3.06
C ILE A 45 -17.66 -14.79 1.98
N THR A 46 -18.80 -15.45 1.79
CA THR A 46 -18.99 -16.47 0.75
C THR A 46 -18.79 -15.87 -0.65
N ALA A 47 -19.32 -14.69 -0.92
CA ALA A 47 -19.13 -13.99 -2.20
C ALA A 47 -17.63 -13.69 -2.44
N ILE A 48 -16.89 -13.24 -1.42
CA ILE A 48 -15.44 -13.04 -1.52
C ILE A 48 -14.70 -14.34 -1.84
N GLN A 49 -15.06 -15.44 -1.19
CA GLN A 49 -14.51 -16.78 -1.44
C GLN A 49 -14.75 -17.25 -2.89
N HIS A 50 -15.86 -16.83 -3.50
CA HIS A 50 -16.14 -17.06 -4.92
C HIS A 50 -15.50 -15.99 -5.84
N GLY A 51 -14.63 -15.15 -5.32
CA GLY A 51 -13.85 -14.18 -6.08
C GLY A 51 -14.55 -12.86 -6.35
N GLN A 52 -15.66 -12.54 -5.65
CA GLN A 52 -16.26 -11.22 -5.74
C GLN A 52 -15.42 -10.20 -4.97
N PRO A 53 -14.91 -9.14 -5.61
CA PRO A 53 -14.16 -8.10 -4.93
C PRO A 53 -15.05 -7.33 -3.94
N PHE A 54 -14.53 -7.10 -2.76
CA PHE A 54 -15.18 -6.32 -1.73
C PHE A 54 -14.27 -5.20 -1.26
N ALA A 55 -14.83 -4.00 -1.06
CA ALA A 55 -14.10 -2.90 -0.42
C ALA A 55 -15.03 -2.08 0.46
N LYS A 56 -14.51 -1.55 1.56
CA LYS A 56 -15.25 -0.66 2.45
C LYS A 56 -14.32 0.35 3.12
N ASN A 57 -14.93 1.42 3.62
CA ASN A 57 -14.28 2.31 4.55
C ASN A 57 -14.07 1.59 5.89
N ALA A 58 -12.85 1.63 6.41
CA ALA A 58 -12.56 1.25 7.77
C ALA A 58 -12.74 2.46 8.70
N GLU A 59 -12.89 2.22 9.98
CA GLU A 59 -13.02 3.29 10.95
C GLU A 59 -11.73 4.11 11.00
N PRO A 60 -11.79 5.40 10.66
CA PRO A 60 -10.62 6.26 10.68
C PRO A 60 -10.25 6.60 12.12
N ARG A 61 -8.98 6.82 12.37
CA ARG A 61 -8.44 7.10 13.70
C ARG A 61 -8.31 8.59 13.97
N SER A 62 -8.27 9.36 12.90
CA SER A 62 -8.30 10.81 12.94
C SER A 62 -9.33 11.36 11.95
N PRO A 63 -9.85 12.59 12.17
CA PRO A 63 -10.70 13.23 11.18
C PRO A 63 -10.01 13.50 9.83
N ALA A 64 -8.69 13.52 9.80
CA ALA A 64 -7.88 13.72 8.59
C ALA A 64 -7.62 12.43 7.82
N GLU A 65 -7.82 11.27 8.44
CA GLU A 65 -7.48 10.00 7.83
C GLU A 65 -8.56 9.49 6.87
N ILE A 66 -8.15 9.03 5.71
CA ILE A 66 -8.91 8.10 4.86
C ILE A 66 -8.32 6.73 5.09
N PHE A 67 -9.15 5.76 5.50
CA PHE A 67 -8.73 4.39 5.72
C PHE A 67 -9.73 3.45 5.02
N VAL A 68 -9.28 2.73 3.99
CA VAL A 68 -10.10 1.79 3.23
C VAL A 68 -9.45 0.41 3.21
N ILE A 69 -10.29 -0.61 3.21
CA ILE A 69 -9.88 -2.02 3.15
C ILE A 69 -10.61 -2.68 2.00
N GLY A 70 -9.86 -3.47 1.22
CA GLY A 70 -10.42 -4.29 0.16
C GLY A 70 -9.93 -5.73 0.24
N VAL A 71 -10.78 -6.66 -0.20
CA VAL A 71 -10.52 -8.10 -0.17
C VAL A 71 -11.06 -8.75 -1.43
N VAL A 72 -10.29 -9.68 -2.00
CA VAL A 72 -10.75 -10.57 -3.08
C VAL A 72 -10.00 -11.90 -3.01
N TYR A 73 -10.68 -13.00 -3.32
CA TYR A 73 -10.02 -14.28 -3.56
C TYR A 73 -9.60 -14.38 -5.02
N ILE A 74 -8.35 -14.82 -5.26
CA ILE A 74 -7.75 -14.97 -6.59
C ILE A 74 -7.27 -16.41 -6.73
N ASN A 75 -7.73 -17.09 -7.76
CA ASN A 75 -7.32 -18.47 -8.06
C ASN A 75 -6.01 -18.50 -8.87
N ALA A 76 -4.94 -18.03 -8.25
CA ALA A 76 -3.59 -18.02 -8.80
C ALA A 76 -2.57 -18.16 -7.67
N ALA A 77 -1.30 -18.42 -8.00
CA ALA A 77 -0.24 -18.42 -6.98
C ALA A 77 0.04 -17.02 -6.45
N PRO A 78 0.31 -16.84 -5.13
CA PRO A 78 0.62 -15.52 -4.56
C PRO A 78 1.80 -14.82 -5.26
N GLU A 79 2.76 -15.58 -5.75
CA GLU A 79 3.93 -15.10 -6.49
C GLU A 79 3.56 -14.34 -7.77
N SER A 80 2.42 -14.67 -8.39
CA SER A 80 1.92 -13.98 -9.57
C SER A 80 1.57 -12.51 -9.27
N TYR A 81 1.00 -12.24 -8.09
CA TYR A 81 0.74 -10.87 -7.67
C TYR A 81 2.02 -10.09 -7.39
N VAL A 82 3.00 -10.71 -6.71
CA VAL A 82 4.31 -10.08 -6.47
C VAL A 82 4.98 -9.71 -7.80
N LYS A 83 4.97 -10.63 -8.77
CA LYS A 83 5.46 -10.38 -10.13
C LYS A 83 4.70 -9.25 -10.81
N PHE A 84 3.37 -9.25 -10.70
CA PHE A 84 2.51 -8.23 -11.29
C PHE A 84 2.86 -6.83 -10.78
N VAL A 85 2.96 -6.63 -9.44
CA VAL A 85 3.22 -5.30 -8.86
C VAL A 85 4.69 -4.88 -8.96
N SER A 86 5.60 -5.80 -9.28
CA SER A 86 7.01 -5.50 -9.52
C SER A 86 7.26 -4.94 -10.93
N ASP A 87 6.32 -5.12 -11.85
CA ASP A 87 6.41 -4.58 -13.21
C ASP A 87 5.62 -3.27 -13.33
N ASN A 88 6.34 -2.18 -13.53
CA ASN A 88 5.75 -0.86 -13.70
C ASN A 88 4.78 -0.77 -14.88
N ASN A 89 4.93 -1.61 -15.92
CA ASN A 89 3.98 -1.62 -17.03
C ASN A 89 2.62 -2.16 -16.58
N ASN A 90 2.58 -3.18 -15.74
CA ASN A 90 1.32 -3.68 -15.19
C ASN A 90 0.62 -2.62 -14.32
N LEU A 91 1.39 -1.88 -13.50
CA LEU A 91 0.83 -0.84 -12.66
C LEU A 91 0.19 0.30 -13.47
N ARG A 92 0.75 0.64 -14.66
CA ARG A 92 0.18 1.65 -15.55
C ARG A 92 -1.18 1.27 -16.14
N HIS A 93 -1.53 -0.01 -16.13
CA HIS A 93 -2.82 -0.49 -16.63
C HIS A 93 -3.88 -0.64 -15.53
N LEU A 94 -3.52 -0.36 -14.27
CA LEU A 94 -4.51 -0.33 -13.20
C LEU A 94 -5.58 0.73 -13.49
N PRO A 95 -6.88 0.42 -13.28
CA PRO A 95 -7.95 1.36 -13.52
C PRO A 95 -7.91 2.56 -12.55
N PHE A 96 -7.19 2.40 -11.43
CA PHE A 96 -6.94 3.45 -10.44
C PHE A 96 -5.84 3.02 -9.46
N PRO A 97 -4.93 3.95 -9.05
CA PRO A 97 -4.78 5.30 -9.58
C PRO A 97 -4.24 5.31 -11.01
N GLU A 98 -4.44 6.40 -11.75
CA GLU A 98 -3.84 6.58 -13.06
C GLU A 98 -2.37 6.96 -12.93
N PHE A 99 -1.46 6.07 -13.30
CA PHE A 99 -0.03 6.33 -13.30
C PHE A 99 0.39 7.06 -14.59
N LEU A 100 0.61 8.36 -14.50
CA LEU A 100 1.14 9.16 -15.61
C LEU A 100 2.63 8.86 -15.86
N ALA A 101 3.37 8.57 -14.79
CA ALA A 101 4.74 8.09 -14.83
C ALA A 101 5.04 7.23 -13.61
N ILE A 102 5.90 6.23 -13.77
CA ILE A 102 6.41 5.39 -12.68
C ILE A 102 7.79 4.87 -13.07
N LYS A 103 8.76 4.95 -12.16
CA LYS A 103 10.11 4.48 -12.38
C LYS A 103 10.76 4.02 -11.07
N ASN A 104 11.41 2.86 -11.11
CA ASN A 104 12.19 2.37 -10.00
C ASN A 104 13.55 3.08 -9.93
N PHE A 105 14.03 3.30 -8.72
CA PHE A 105 15.40 3.74 -8.50
C PHE A 105 16.36 2.56 -8.66
N SER A 106 17.54 2.85 -9.20
CA SER A 106 18.67 1.93 -9.18
C SER A 106 19.20 1.75 -7.76
N ASN A 107 20.05 0.75 -7.54
CA ASN A 107 20.73 0.55 -6.27
C ASN A 107 22.27 0.57 -6.49
N PRO A 108 22.98 1.62 -6.07
CA PRO A 108 22.49 2.84 -5.40
C PRO A 108 21.70 3.77 -6.33
N PRO A 109 20.82 4.64 -5.77
CA PRO A 109 20.02 5.58 -6.57
C PRO A 109 20.88 6.63 -7.27
N GLN A 110 20.52 6.94 -8.52
CA GLN A 110 21.22 7.87 -9.40
C GLN A 110 20.32 9.02 -9.83
N LEU A 111 20.90 10.15 -10.21
CA LEU A 111 20.13 11.29 -10.71
C LEU A 111 19.37 10.95 -12.00
N SER A 112 19.92 10.07 -12.84
CA SER A 112 19.25 9.57 -14.06
C SER A 112 17.96 8.81 -13.79
N ASP A 113 17.77 8.25 -12.58
CA ASP A 113 16.53 7.60 -12.19
C ASP A 113 15.36 8.58 -12.10
N LEU A 114 15.66 9.85 -11.82
CA LEU A 114 14.70 10.93 -11.68
C LEU A 114 14.39 11.66 -13.01
N GLN A 115 14.83 11.14 -14.14
CA GLN A 115 14.43 11.68 -15.44
C GLN A 115 12.91 11.64 -15.59
N GLY A 116 12.26 12.80 -15.79
CA GLY A 116 10.81 12.96 -15.83
C GLY A 116 10.14 13.24 -14.48
N PHE A 117 10.88 13.16 -13.36
CA PHE A 117 10.40 13.66 -12.08
C PHE A 117 10.42 15.17 -12.08
N GLY A 118 9.26 15.80 -12.01
CA GLY A 118 9.15 17.27 -12.04
C GLY A 118 7.71 17.74 -11.90
N LEU A 119 7.59 19.01 -11.52
CA LEU A 119 6.34 19.74 -11.40
C LEU A 119 5.89 20.24 -12.76
N ASP A 120 4.60 20.47 -12.93
CA ASP A 120 4.05 21.11 -14.11
C ASP A 120 4.10 22.66 -14.02
N SER A 121 3.69 23.34 -15.08
CA SER A 121 3.77 24.80 -15.18
C SER A 121 2.91 25.55 -14.16
N ASP A 122 1.78 24.97 -13.73
CA ASP A 122 0.90 25.61 -12.74
C ASP A 122 1.49 25.46 -11.35
N ASP A 123 2.09 24.32 -11.05
CA ASP A 123 2.83 24.09 -9.80
C ASP A 123 4.09 24.97 -9.73
N MET A 124 4.75 25.22 -10.86
CA MET A 124 5.88 26.15 -10.91
C MET A 124 5.47 27.58 -10.55
N LYS A 125 4.31 28.05 -11.05
CA LYS A 125 3.77 29.36 -10.65
C LYS A 125 3.44 29.41 -9.16
N ALA A 126 2.79 28.39 -8.65
CA ALA A 126 2.47 28.28 -7.22
C ALA A 126 3.74 28.27 -6.36
N LEU A 127 4.80 27.59 -6.80
CA LEU A 127 6.08 27.52 -6.12
C LEU A 127 6.80 28.87 -6.04
N ARG A 128 6.71 29.68 -7.07
CA ARG A 128 7.33 31.03 -7.11
C ARG A 128 6.85 31.91 -5.98
N ASP A 129 5.54 31.91 -5.70
CA ASP A 129 4.90 32.77 -4.72
C ASP A 129 4.70 32.08 -3.36
N CYS A 130 5.16 30.86 -3.24
CA CYS A 130 4.99 30.02 -2.08
C CYS A 130 5.68 30.58 -0.84
N LYS A 131 4.97 30.54 0.30
CA LYS A 131 5.51 30.87 1.62
C LYS A 131 5.35 29.64 2.53
N PRO A 132 6.27 29.41 3.47
CA PRO A 132 6.13 28.31 4.43
C PRO A 132 4.75 28.34 5.10
N GLY A 133 4.05 27.21 5.08
CA GLY A 133 2.69 27.06 5.61
C GLY A 133 1.56 27.64 4.74
N LYS A 134 1.85 28.15 3.55
CA LYS A 134 0.88 28.67 2.56
C LYS A 134 1.24 28.25 1.13
N CYS A 135 1.79 27.10 0.99
CA CYS A 135 2.23 26.56 -0.29
C CYS A 135 1.25 25.48 -0.76
N GLU A 136 0.86 25.50 -2.02
CA GLU A 136 0.05 24.44 -2.61
C GLU A 136 0.87 23.16 -2.81
N ILE A 137 2.20 23.29 -2.86
CA ILE A 137 3.13 22.18 -3.02
C ILE A 137 3.73 21.86 -1.66
N GLN A 138 3.69 20.60 -1.30
CA GLN A 138 4.33 20.12 -0.09
C GLN A 138 5.85 20.06 -0.30
N LEU A 139 6.56 20.89 0.41
CA LEU A 139 8.01 20.89 0.47
C LEU A 139 8.46 20.72 1.92
N PRO A 140 9.63 20.11 2.16
CA PRO A 140 10.19 20.04 3.50
C PRO A 140 10.27 21.43 4.13
N ALA A 141 9.81 21.55 5.37
CA ALA A 141 9.48 22.84 6.00
C ALA A 141 10.68 23.80 6.16
N SER A 142 11.92 23.33 6.14
CA SER A 142 13.02 24.14 6.66
C SER A 142 14.05 24.64 5.65
N THR A 143 14.28 23.96 4.53
CA THR A 143 15.45 24.29 3.69
C THR A 143 15.16 24.36 2.20
N ALA A 144 14.28 23.52 1.69
CA ALA A 144 14.08 23.41 0.25
C ALA A 144 13.56 24.70 -0.40
N MET A 145 12.73 25.50 0.30
CA MET A 145 12.22 26.76 -0.23
C MET A 145 13.29 27.85 -0.33
N ASP A 146 14.13 27.96 0.70
CA ASP A 146 15.21 28.96 0.70
C ASP A 146 16.29 28.59 -0.31
N GLU A 147 16.55 27.31 -0.48
CA GLU A 147 17.46 26.79 -1.48
C GLU A 147 16.94 27.01 -2.89
N LEU A 148 15.66 26.70 -3.15
CA LEU A 148 15.01 27.00 -4.42
C LEU A 148 15.06 28.47 -4.77
N ARG A 149 14.73 29.37 -3.82
CA ARG A 149 14.72 30.82 -4.06
C ARG A 149 16.08 31.39 -4.37
N LYS A 150 17.12 30.90 -3.70
CA LYS A 150 18.50 31.38 -3.87
C LYS A 150 19.16 30.82 -5.13
N SER A 151 18.78 29.61 -5.54
CA SER A 151 19.48 28.86 -6.60
C SER A 151 18.82 28.97 -7.96
N VAL A 152 17.58 29.50 -8.07
CA VAL A 152 16.83 29.61 -9.31
C VAL A 152 16.78 31.05 -9.80
N ASN A 153 17.13 31.26 -11.06
CA ASN A 153 16.85 32.53 -11.73
C ASN A 153 15.40 32.55 -12.25
N TRP A 154 14.52 33.12 -11.43
CA TRP A 154 13.07 33.18 -11.71
C TRP A 154 12.67 34.00 -12.95
N SER A 155 13.61 34.76 -13.53
CA SER A 155 13.39 35.55 -14.76
C SER A 155 13.97 34.85 -15.99
N ALA A 156 14.62 33.72 -15.84
CA ALA A 156 15.20 32.97 -16.94
C ALA A 156 14.11 32.33 -17.85
N PRO A 157 14.27 32.25 -19.14
CA PRO A 157 13.32 31.59 -20.04
C PRO A 157 13.22 30.07 -19.78
N ASN A 158 14.24 29.46 -19.18
CA ASN A 158 14.28 28.03 -18.80
C ASN A 158 14.12 27.79 -17.30
N VAL A 159 13.36 28.64 -16.61
CA VAL A 159 13.14 28.56 -15.14
C VAL A 159 12.56 27.20 -14.74
N ASP A 160 11.60 26.67 -15.49
CA ASP A 160 10.95 25.38 -15.20
C ASP A 160 11.96 24.23 -15.21
N GLU A 161 12.90 24.27 -16.16
CA GLU A 161 13.97 23.27 -16.21
C GLU A 161 14.92 23.39 -15.01
N GLN A 162 15.33 24.61 -14.64
CA GLN A 162 16.19 24.85 -13.48
C GLN A 162 15.54 24.36 -12.19
N VAL A 163 14.25 24.66 -11.97
CA VAL A 163 13.50 24.18 -10.81
C VAL A 163 13.42 22.66 -10.78
N ASN A 164 13.07 22.03 -11.90
CA ASN A 164 12.95 20.57 -11.96
C ASN A 164 14.29 19.88 -11.74
N GLN A 165 15.40 20.39 -12.27
CA GLN A 165 16.74 19.87 -12.01
C GLN A 165 17.12 19.99 -10.54
N LEU A 166 16.77 21.09 -9.88
CA LEU A 166 17.03 21.27 -8.45
C LEU A 166 16.17 20.33 -7.60
N LEU A 167 14.87 20.20 -7.93
CA LEU A 167 13.97 19.24 -7.26
C LEU A 167 14.48 17.81 -7.38
N GLN A 168 14.99 17.41 -8.54
CA GLN A 168 15.58 16.07 -8.74
C GLN A 168 16.82 15.88 -7.85
N LYS A 169 17.70 16.87 -7.75
CA LYS A 169 18.88 16.81 -6.85
C LYS A 169 18.47 16.71 -5.38
N LEU A 170 17.48 17.51 -4.97
CA LEU A 170 16.95 17.47 -3.61
C LEU A 170 16.27 16.12 -3.30
N ALA A 171 15.47 15.60 -4.23
CA ALA A 171 14.84 14.30 -4.08
C ALA A 171 15.85 13.16 -3.95
N LEU A 172 16.91 13.17 -4.77
CA LEU A 172 17.99 12.18 -4.67
C LEU A 172 18.72 12.28 -3.34
N SER A 173 19.13 13.48 -2.92
CA SER A 173 19.81 13.69 -1.64
C SER A 173 18.95 13.19 -0.47
N ARG A 174 17.67 13.54 -0.44
CA ARG A 174 16.73 13.11 0.59
C ARG A 174 16.52 11.60 0.63
N LEU A 175 16.45 10.95 -0.54
CA LEU A 175 16.39 9.50 -0.61
C LEU A 175 17.66 8.84 -0.06
N GLN A 176 18.82 9.38 -0.41
CA GLN A 176 20.11 8.88 0.09
C GLN A 176 20.26 9.08 1.60
N ASP A 177 19.82 10.22 2.14
CA ASP A 177 19.78 10.48 3.57
C ASP A 177 18.81 9.51 4.28
N TYR A 178 17.64 9.28 3.70
CA TYR A 178 16.68 8.29 4.22
C TYR A 178 17.27 6.87 4.25
N GLN A 179 18.01 6.47 3.23
CA GLN A 179 18.64 5.16 3.19
C GLN A 179 19.73 4.99 4.28
N LYS A 180 20.35 6.09 4.74
CA LYS A 180 21.36 6.07 5.81
C LYS A 180 20.76 6.20 7.20
N GLU A 181 19.78 7.08 7.37
CA GLU A 181 19.31 7.54 8.68
C GLU A 181 17.83 7.21 8.95
N GLY A 182 17.07 6.80 7.92
CA GLY A 182 15.68 6.42 8.02
C GLY A 182 14.74 7.58 8.27
N SER A 183 13.61 7.30 8.94
CA SER A 183 12.50 8.26 9.10
C SER A 183 12.87 9.55 9.82
N ARG A 184 14.01 9.62 10.49
CA ARG A 184 14.51 10.86 11.11
C ARG A 184 14.79 11.97 10.10
N THR A 185 15.06 11.61 8.84
CA THR A 185 15.35 12.56 7.76
C THR A 185 14.12 13.23 7.18
N PHE A 186 12.91 12.73 7.45
CA PHE A 186 11.69 13.35 6.94
C PHE A 186 11.43 14.75 7.52
N GLY A 187 11.88 14.97 8.77
CA GLY A 187 11.68 16.22 9.44
C GLY A 187 10.20 16.56 9.62
N GLU A 188 9.92 17.86 9.60
CA GLU A 188 8.58 18.41 9.64
C GLU A 188 8.16 18.87 8.24
N VAL A 189 6.88 18.69 7.91
CA VAL A 189 6.22 19.28 6.74
C VAL A 189 5.13 20.22 7.21
N TYR A 190 4.79 21.21 6.39
CA TYR A 190 3.58 21.99 6.62
C TYR A 190 2.40 21.30 5.96
N ASN A 191 1.34 21.03 6.72
CA ASN A 191 0.11 20.55 6.15
C ASN A 191 -0.67 21.70 5.46
N ASP A 192 -1.76 21.37 4.80
CA ASP A 192 -2.60 22.33 4.06
C ASP A 192 -3.28 23.39 4.95
N LYS A 193 -3.19 23.25 6.27
CA LYS A 193 -3.62 24.25 7.26
C LYS A 193 -2.47 25.11 7.79
N GLY A 194 -1.27 24.95 7.25
CA GLY A 194 -0.08 25.65 7.68
C GLY A 194 0.47 25.19 9.05
N GLN A 195 0.07 24.02 9.53
CA GLN A 195 0.57 23.44 10.77
C GLN A 195 1.77 22.55 10.48
N LYS A 196 2.77 22.60 11.34
CA LYS A 196 3.90 21.68 11.26
C LYS A 196 3.52 20.30 11.74
N VAL A 197 3.86 19.29 10.96
CA VAL A 197 3.56 17.89 11.21
C VAL A 197 4.84 17.07 11.14
N SER A 198 5.08 16.25 12.15
CA SER A 198 6.15 15.26 12.15
C SER A 198 5.71 14.03 11.34
N VAL A 199 6.26 13.86 10.16
CA VAL A 199 5.95 12.71 9.29
C VAL A 199 6.31 11.39 9.97
N ALA A 200 7.44 11.33 10.70
CA ALA A 200 7.86 10.14 11.41
C ALA A 200 6.86 9.72 12.51
N ASP A 201 6.27 10.70 13.23
CA ASP A 201 5.30 10.40 14.28
C ASP A 201 3.95 9.98 13.70
N GLN A 202 3.53 10.55 12.58
CA GLN A 202 2.34 10.08 11.86
C GLN A 202 2.49 8.62 11.44
N PHE A 203 3.62 8.19 10.89
CA PHE A 203 3.85 6.79 10.55
C PHE A 203 3.81 5.86 11.76
N LYS A 204 4.43 6.25 12.88
CA LYS A 204 4.33 5.46 14.11
C LYS A 204 2.88 5.31 14.58
N TYR A 205 2.14 6.41 14.51
CA TYR A 205 0.72 6.42 14.83
C TYR A 205 -0.08 5.50 13.91
N MET A 206 0.09 5.61 12.59
CA MET A 206 -0.58 4.74 11.61
C MET A 206 -0.27 3.27 11.89
N LEU A 207 0.98 2.90 12.09
CA LEU A 207 1.40 1.52 12.33
C LEU A 207 0.92 0.96 13.67
N SER A 208 0.69 1.80 14.70
CA SER A 208 0.19 1.34 15.99
C SER A 208 -1.21 0.71 15.91
N TYR A 209 -1.95 0.99 14.86
CA TYR A 209 -3.32 0.49 14.64
C TYR A 209 -3.40 -0.70 13.69
N TYR A 210 -2.36 -0.96 12.91
CA TYR A 210 -2.33 -2.12 12.00
C TYR A 210 -2.17 -3.45 12.75
N GLN A 211 -2.67 -3.56 13.98
CA GLN A 211 -2.78 -4.82 14.74
C GLN A 211 -3.79 -5.81 14.13
N VAL A 212 -4.05 -5.66 12.84
CA VAL A 212 -5.25 -6.20 12.20
C VAL A 212 -5.01 -7.56 11.57
N LEU A 213 -3.79 -7.91 11.18
CA LEU A 213 -3.42 -9.17 10.52
C LEU A 213 -2.00 -9.60 10.91
N PRO A 214 -1.55 -10.74 10.56
CA PRO A 214 -1.14 -11.91 11.33
C PRO A 214 0.12 -11.73 12.20
N ARG A 215 0.52 -12.84 12.85
CA ARG A 215 1.53 -12.98 13.93
C ARG A 215 2.89 -12.29 13.70
N ASP A 216 3.28 -12.03 12.44
CA ASP A 216 4.60 -11.46 12.09
C ASP A 216 4.62 -9.95 11.89
N LEU A 217 3.45 -9.30 11.94
CA LEU A 217 3.34 -7.85 11.78
C LEU A 217 4.19 -7.02 12.76
N PRO A 218 4.35 -7.40 14.06
CA PRO A 218 5.16 -6.59 14.97
C PRO A 218 6.61 -6.42 14.50
N ALA A 219 7.25 -7.47 13.96
CA ALA A 219 8.61 -7.39 13.44
C ALA A 219 8.69 -6.57 12.14
N PHE A 220 7.71 -6.75 11.26
CA PHE A 220 7.61 -5.98 10.02
C PHE A 220 7.30 -4.52 10.29
N ASN A 221 6.36 -4.22 11.18
CA ASN A 221 6.06 -2.85 11.63
C ASN A 221 7.30 -2.18 12.23
N LYS A 222 8.03 -2.90 13.08
CA LYS A 222 9.30 -2.40 13.61
C LYS A 222 10.30 -2.11 12.49
N TYR A 223 10.39 -2.98 11.49
CA TYR A 223 11.26 -2.76 10.34
C TYR A 223 10.86 -1.50 9.56
N ILE A 224 9.57 -1.29 9.29
CA ILE A 224 9.06 -0.09 8.59
C ILE A 224 9.40 1.20 9.36
N VAL A 225 9.29 1.17 10.70
CA VAL A 225 9.57 2.35 11.55
C VAL A 225 11.05 2.63 11.69
N ASP A 226 11.82 1.58 11.99
CA ASP A 226 13.22 1.69 12.40
C ASP A 226 14.21 1.51 11.24
N TYR A 227 13.71 1.42 10.00
CA TYR A 227 14.58 1.37 8.81
C TYR A 227 15.56 2.54 8.82
N PRO A 228 16.85 2.34 8.51
CA PRO A 228 17.53 1.11 8.08
C PRO A 228 18.14 0.29 9.25
N ASN A 229 17.94 0.71 10.50
CA ASN A 229 18.60 0.11 11.67
C ASN A 229 18.01 -1.24 12.07
N ALA A 230 16.72 -1.46 11.81
CA ALA A 230 16.09 -2.77 12.02
C ALA A 230 16.53 -3.75 10.92
N LYS A 231 16.71 -5.01 11.29
CA LYS A 231 16.97 -6.10 10.35
C LYS A 231 15.81 -7.07 10.41
N LEU A 232 15.32 -7.45 9.26
CA LEU A 232 14.31 -8.49 9.11
C LEU A 232 14.72 -9.36 7.92
N PRO A 233 14.92 -10.68 8.09
CA PRO A 233 15.23 -11.57 6.98
C PRO A 233 14.06 -11.60 5.98
N ASN A 234 14.37 -11.97 4.74
CA ASN A 234 13.39 -12.15 3.66
C ASN A 234 12.56 -10.91 3.29
N VAL A 235 13.05 -9.71 3.64
CA VAL A 235 12.51 -8.45 3.16
C VAL A 235 13.30 -7.97 1.95
N GLN A 236 12.61 -7.81 0.84
CA GLN A 236 13.10 -7.04 -0.30
C GLN A 236 12.69 -5.58 -0.08
N ASN A 237 13.64 -4.66 -0.27
CA ASN A 237 13.44 -3.23 -0.14
C ASN A 237 13.81 -2.56 -1.44
N THR A 238 12.87 -1.86 -2.05
CA THR A 238 13.04 -1.11 -3.30
C THR A 238 12.44 0.28 -3.15
N PHE A 239 12.82 1.18 -4.04
CA PHE A 239 12.31 2.55 -4.08
C PHE A 239 11.84 2.85 -5.50
N ARG A 240 10.76 3.62 -5.61
CA ARG A 240 10.25 4.13 -6.88
C ARG A 240 9.71 5.54 -6.72
N TRP A 241 9.64 6.27 -7.79
CA TRP A 241 8.85 7.49 -7.86
C TRP A 241 7.69 7.30 -8.83
N GLU A 242 6.65 8.03 -8.57
CA GLU A 242 5.40 7.96 -9.30
C GLU A 242 4.87 9.37 -9.54
N ARG A 243 4.23 9.58 -10.70
CA ARG A 243 3.36 10.72 -10.96
C ARG A 243 1.96 10.19 -11.18
N VAL A 244 1.05 10.54 -10.31
CA VAL A 244 -0.26 9.90 -10.20
C VAL A 244 -1.37 10.94 -10.33
N ASN A 245 -2.41 10.61 -11.07
CA ASN A 245 -3.64 11.38 -11.18
C ASN A 245 -4.77 10.69 -10.40
N PHE A 246 -5.27 11.35 -9.37
CA PHE A 246 -6.43 10.92 -8.57
C PHE A 246 -7.73 11.61 -8.99
N GLY A 247 -7.77 12.29 -10.14
CA GLY A 247 -8.85 13.18 -10.55
C GLY A 247 -8.76 14.57 -9.88
N LEU A 248 -7.56 14.92 -9.41
CA LEU A 248 -7.13 16.20 -8.89
C LEU A 248 -5.87 16.64 -9.64
N LYS A 249 -5.06 17.56 -9.09
CA LYS A 249 -3.73 17.85 -9.66
C LYS A 249 -2.87 16.59 -9.65
N PRO A 250 -2.11 16.30 -10.71
CA PRO A 250 -1.13 15.21 -10.70
C PRO A 250 -0.15 15.36 -9.55
N THR A 251 0.04 14.31 -8.81
CA THR A 251 0.86 14.30 -7.59
C THR A 251 2.11 13.46 -7.80
N LEU A 252 3.27 14.01 -7.46
CA LEU A 252 4.54 13.28 -7.44
C LEU A 252 4.71 12.58 -6.10
N PHE A 253 5.12 11.32 -6.14
CA PHE A 253 5.47 10.54 -4.97
C PHE A 253 6.87 9.96 -5.06
N ILE A 254 7.49 9.78 -3.90
CA ILE A 254 8.60 8.85 -3.70
C ILE A 254 8.12 7.81 -2.69
N ILE A 255 8.20 6.55 -3.08
CA ILE A 255 7.66 5.42 -2.33
C ILE A 255 8.79 4.43 -2.01
N GLN A 256 8.84 3.99 -0.76
CA GLN A 256 9.57 2.78 -0.36
C GLN A 256 8.64 1.59 -0.44
N VAL A 257 9.04 0.58 -1.19
CA VAL A 257 8.30 -0.69 -1.33
C VAL A 257 9.05 -1.77 -0.57
N LEU A 258 8.40 -2.32 0.43
CA LEU A 258 8.91 -3.40 1.25
C LEU A 258 8.11 -4.67 0.97
N THR A 259 8.76 -5.74 0.55
CA THR A 259 8.12 -7.04 0.32
C THR A 259 8.70 -8.07 1.27
N LEU A 260 7.92 -8.48 2.26
CA LEU A 260 8.25 -9.58 3.18
C LEU A 260 7.68 -10.88 2.62
N ARG A 261 8.51 -11.91 2.53
CA ARG A 261 8.08 -13.28 2.22
C ARG A 261 7.89 -14.06 3.53
N GLY A 262 6.71 -14.63 3.72
CA GLY A 262 6.43 -15.54 4.83
C GLY A 262 7.02 -16.92 4.58
N GLU A 263 7.56 -17.54 5.61
CA GLU A 263 8.27 -18.83 5.52
C GLU A 263 7.50 -19.97 6.16
N LYS A 264 6.60 -19.67 7.11
CA LYS A 264 5.96 -20.69 7.93
C LYS A 264 4.49 -20.92 7.55
N PRO A 265 3.97 -22.12 7.77
CA PRO A 265 2.53 -22.35 7.70
C PRO A 265 1.78 -21.40 8.64
N GLY A 266 0.66 -20.87 8.18
CA GLY A 266 -0.13 -19.89 8.94
C GLY A 266 0.32 -18.44 8.84
N GLU A 267 1.46 -18.16 8.21
CA GLU A 267 1.88 -16.80 7.84
C GLU A 267 1.26 -16.38 6.49
N ALA A 268 1.10 -15.07 6.28
CA ALA A 268 0.82 -14.56 4.95
C ALA A 268 1.96 -15.00 4.02
N ALA A 269 1.63 -15.43 2.78
CA ALA A 269 2.66 -15.77 1.80
C ALA A 269 3.58 -14.59 1.51
N TYR A 270 2.98 -13.41 1.44
CA TYR A 270 3.69 -12.14 1.31
C TYR A 270 2.95 -11.02 2.06
N VAL A 271 3.72 -10.07 2.56
CA VAL A 271 3.23 -8.78 3.02
C VAL A 271 3.99 -7.70 2.26
N ILE A 272 3.27 -6.79 1.63
CA ILE A 272 3.87 -5.69 0.87
C ILE A 272 3.44 -4.39 1.55
N ALA A 273 4.41 -3.49 1.81
CA ALA A 273 4.14 -2.15 2.30
C ALA A 273 4.64 -1.12 1.29
N ASP A 274 3.74 -0.26 0.85
CA ASP A 274 4.06 0.95 0.10
C ASP A 274 4.05 2.13 1.07
N LYS A 275 5.25 2.57 1.48
CA LYS A 275 5.44 3.68 2.42
C LYS A 275 5.79 4.94 1.66
N GLN A 276 4.96 5.97 1.75
CA GLN A 276 5.24 7.28 1.18
C GLN A 276 6.44 7.93 1.88
N LEU A 277 7.42 8.36 1.11
CA LEU A 277 8.55 9.17 1.59
C LEU A 277 8.38 10.64 1.23
N TYR A 278 7.66 10.91 0.16
CA TYR A 278 7.35 12.25 -0.32
C TYR A 278 6.03 12.25 -1.09
N SER A 279 5.28 13.33 -0.96
CA SER A 279 4.15 13.68 -1.81
C SER A 279 4.22 15.16 -2.16
N SER A 280 3.97 15.52 -3.42
CA SER A 280 3.95 16.94 -3.80
C SER A 280 2.66 17.65 -3.41
N HIS A 281 1.56 16.91 -3.22
CA HIS A 281 0.25 17.46 -2.92
C HIS A 281 -0.57 16.56 -1.99
N TYR A 282 -1.52 17.12 -1.31
CA TYR A 282 -2.63 16.51 -0.59
C TYR A 282 -2.27 15.59 0.57
N LEU A 283 -1.40 14.62 0.34
CA LEU A 283 -1.14 13.55 1.31
C LEU A 283 0.05 13.92 2.19
N GLU A 284 -0.18 14.12 3.48
CA GLU A 284 0.89 14.33 4.46
C GLU A 284 1.69 13.06 4.65
N THR A 285 0.97 11.95 4.81
CA THR A 285 1.53 10.60 4.88
C THR A 285 0.59 9.61 4.22
N SER A 286 1.14 8.55 3.63
CA SER A 286 0.36 7.38 3.26
C SER A 286 1.13 6.08 3.49
N LEU A 287 0.38 5.05 3.82
CA LEU A 287 0.87 3.69 4.00
C LEU A 287 -0.17 2.71 3.49
N ASP A 288 0.19 1.97 2.45
CA ASP A 288 -0.62 0.87 1.97
C ASP A 288 0.01 -0.44 2.44
N LEU A 289 -0.81 -1.34 2.97
CA LEU A 289 -0.37 -2.71 3.26
C LEU A 289 -1.19 -3.69 2.43
N THR A 290 -0.49 -4.63 1.82
CA THR A 290 -1.09 -5.71 1.04
C THR A 290 -0.65 -7.03 1.63
N PHE A 291 -1.63 -7.90 1.92
CA PHE A 291 -1.41 -9.24 2.46
C PHE A 291 -1.87 -10.27 1.44
N LEU A 292 -1.01 -11.22 1.13
CA LEU A 292 -1.33 -12.38 0.30
C LEU A 292 -1.47 -13.58 1.23
N ILE A 293 -2.70 -13.94 1.56
CA ILE A 293 -3.03 -15.00 2.52
C ILE A 293 -3.44 -16.23 1.73
N ARG A 294 -2.71 -17.35 1.89
CA ARG A 294 -3.05 -18.59 1.17
C ARG A 294 -4.46 -19.05 1.52
N GLY A 295 -5.19 -19.49 0.50
CA GLY A 295 -6.54 -20.03 0.69
C GLY A 295 -6.55 -21.43 1.32
N SER A 296 -5.44 -22.16 1.24
CA SER A 296 -5.23 -23.49 1.81
C SER A 296 -3.77 -23.67 2.19
N ASP A 297 -3.50 -24.49 3.20
CA ASP A 297 -2.15 -24.95 3.55
C ASP A 297 -1.63 -26.05 2.61
N ASP A 298 -2.50 -26.63 1.77
CA ASP A 298 -2.10 -27.57 0.73
C ASP A 298 -1.45 -26.81 -0.44
N PRO A 299 -0.14 -26.98 -0.68
CA PRO A 299 0.56 -26.30 -1.77
C PRO A 299 0.04 -26.67 -3.16
N LYS A 300 -0.77 -27.72 -3.30
CA LYS A 300 -1.42 -28.10 -4.55
C LYS A 300 -2.70 -27.32 -4.83
N GLN A 301 -3.27 -26.66 -3.82
CA GLN A 301 -4.41 -25.76 -3.98
C GLN A 301 -3.88 -24.36 -4.25
N SER A 302 -3.88 -23.97 -5.52
CA SER A 302 -3.57 -22.61 -5.93
C SER A 302 -4.70 -21.67 -5.52
N GLY A 303 -4.37 -20.56 -4.90
CA GLY A 303 -5.32 -19.52 -4.58
C GLY A 303 -4.95 -18.79 -3.31
N PHE A 304 -5.23 -17.50 -3.30
CA PHE A 304 -4.95 -16.65 -2.16
C PHE A 304 -5.99 -15.53 -2.02
N TYR A 305 -6.13 -15.06 -0.80
CA TYR A 305 -6.85 -13.83 -0.53
C TYR A 305 -5.89 -12.66 -0.64
N LEU A 306 -6.21 -11.73 -1.53
CA LEU A 306 -5.57 -10.43 -1.60
C LEU A 306 -6.33 -9.49 -0.66
N VAL A 307 -5.71 -9.12 0.45
CA VAL A 307 -6.24 -8.12 1.39
C VAL A 307 -5.40 -6.87 1.27
N LYS A 308 -5.99 -5.76 0.84
CA LYS A 308 -5.30 -4.47 0.73
C LYS A 308 -5.91 -3.46 1.68
N THR A 309 -5.05 -2.79 2.45
CA THR A 309 -5.41 -1.64 3.26
C THR A 309 -4.71 -0.41 2.71
N MET A 310 -5.40 0.70 2.62
CA MET A 310 -4.87 1.98 2.18
C MET A 310 -5.22 3.02 3.23
N ALA A 311 -4.20 3.65 3.80
CA ALA A 311 -4.39 4.72 4.78
C ALA A 311 -3.58 5.95 4.38
N CYS A 312 -4.20 7.12 4.46
CA CYS A 312 -3.52 8.40 4.23
C CYS A 312 -4.09 9.50 5.11
N GLU A 313 -3.25 10.46 5.48
CA GLU A 313 -3.62 11.67 6.22
C GLU A 313 -3.72 12.87 5.28
N GLN A 314 -4.83 13.61 5.41
CA GLN A 314 -5.13 14.81 4.62
C GLN A 314 -5.78 15.86 5.50
N ALA A 315 -5.06 16.88 5.91
CA ALA A 315 -5.59 17.93 6.78
C ALA A 315 -6.74 18.73 6.15
N LEU A 316 -6.77 18.85 4.82
CA LEU A 316 -7.87 19.53 4.10
C LEU A 316 -9.24 18.91 4.38
N LEU A 317 -9.31 17.61 4.65
CA LEU A 317 -10.55 16.91 4.94
C LEU A 317 -11.10 17.18 6.34
N THR A 318 -10.40 17.99 7.14
CA THR A 318 -10.81 18.34 8.50
C THR A 318 -11.37 19.76 8.57
N GLY A 319 -12.55 19.90 9.12
CA GLY A 319 -13.13 21.21 9.45
C GLY A 319 -14.36 21.60 8.65
N GLY A 320 -15.39 21.95 9.38
CA GLY A 320 -16.64 22.49 8.86
C GLY A 320 -17.44 21.55 7.95
N PHE A 321 -18.51 22.08 7.43
CA PHE A 321 -19.41 21.34 6.52
C PHE A 321 -18.71 20.96 5.20
N LYS A 322 -17.87 21.85 4.65
CA LYS A 322 -17.15 21.62 3.40
C LYS A 322 -16.17 20.45 3.51
N GLY A 323 -15.31 20.45 4.52
CA GLY A 323 -14.34 19.36 4.73
C GLY A 323 -15.02 18.00 4.97
N SER A 324 -16.15 17.99 5.70
CA SER A 324 -16.93 16.78 5.91
C SER A 324 -17.52 16.22 4.60
N MET A 325 -18.00 17.09 3.70
CA MET A 325 -18.54 16.69 2.40
C MET A 325 -17.43 16.20 1.47
N GLU A 326 -16.32 16.91 1.38
CA GLU A 326 -15.15 16.52 0.60
C GLU A 326 -14.60 15.17 1.06
N ARG A 327 -14.53 14.95 2.38
CA ARG A 327 -14.15 13.67 2.96
C ARG A 327 -15.07 12.54 2.51
N LYS A 328 -16.39 12.73 2.59
CA LYS A 328 -17.37 11.71 2.18
C LYS A 328 -17.18 11.31 0.70
N ILE A 329 -16.94 12.29 -0.17
CA ILE A 329 -16.68 12.07 -1.59
C ILE A 329 -15.35 11.32 -1.77
N ALA A 330 -14.29 11.74 -1.10
CA ALA A 330 -12.97 11.12 -1.21
C ALA A 330 -12.99 9.66 -0.74
N VAL A 331 -13.62 9.38 0.41
CA VAL A 331 -13.80 8.02 0.93
C VAL A 331 -14.60 7.16 -0.05
N GLY A 332 -15.75 7.65 -0.54
CA GLY A 332 -16.59 6.90 -1.49
C GLY A 332 -15.85 6.56 -2.79
N ARG A 333 -15.07 7.51 -3.32
CA ARG A 333 -14.21 7.28 -4.49
C ARG A 333 -13.11 6.25 -4.20
N SER A 334 -12.45 6.34 -3.05
CA SER A 334 -11.38 5.42 -2.64
C SER A 334 -11.90 3.98 -2.53
N VAL A 335 -13.07 3.77 -1.93
CA VAL A 335 -13.73 2.45 -1.85
C VAL A 335 -14.04 1.91 -3.24
N SER A 336 -14.73 2.70 -4.09
CA SER A 336 -15.09 2.27 -5.45
C SER A 336 -13.86 1.94 -6.29
N ASN A 337 -12.82 2.76 -6.21
CA ASN A 337 -11.60 2.61 -6.97
C ASN A 337 -10.79 1.38 -6.52
N LEU A 338 -10.70 1.15 -5.20
CA LEU A 338 -10.07 -0.06 -4.67
C LEU A 338 -10.80 -1.32 -5.16
N GLN A 339 -12.13 -1.34 -5.13
CA GLN A 339 -12.91 -2.47 -5.61
C GLN A 339 -12.67 -2.76 -7.10
N LYS A 340 -12.63 -1.71 -7.94
CA LYS A 340 -12.32 -1.84 -9.36
C LYS A 340 -10.91 -2.37 -9.61
N SER A 341 -9.93 -1.88 -8.84
CA SER A 341 -8.54 -2.33 -8.96
C SER A 341 -8.37 -3.79 -8.53
N LEU A 342 -9.07 -4.23 -7.48
CA LEU A 342 -9.08 -5.63 -7.07
C LEU A 342 -9.71 -6.54 -8.14
N ALA A 343 -10.82 -6.09 -8.76
CA ALA A 343 -11.47 -6.82 -9.85
C ALA A 343 -10.53 -6.98 -11.05
N TYR A 344 -9.86 -5.89 -11.44
CA TYR A 344 -8.90 -5.89 -12.55
C TYR A 344 -7.71 -6.84 -12.29
N VAL A 345 -7.10 -6.72 -11.10
CA VAL A 345 -5.97 -7.57 -10.72
C VAL A 345 -6.36 -9.05 -10.73
N LYS A 346 -7.53 -9.39 -10.18
CA LYS A 346 -8.06 -10.75 -10.23
C LYS A 346 -8.19 -11.24 -11.67
N ASP A 347 -8.82 -10.47 -12.53
CA ASP A 347 -9.02 -10.83 -13.93
C ASP A 347 -7.70 -11.09 -14.65
N VAL A 348 -6.73 -10.19 -14.49
CA VAL A 348 -5.40 -10.34 -15.09
C VAL A 348 -4.69 -11.58 -14.58
N LEU A 349 -4.67 -11.83 -13.26
CA LEU A 349 -3.90 -12.94 -12.69
C LEU A 349 -4.53 -14.31 -12.95
N GLU A 350 -5.82 -14.40 -13.10
CA GLU A 350 -6.52 -15.66 -13.40
C GLU A 350 -6.51 -16.00 -14.89
N HIS A 351 -6.36 -15.00 -15.78
CA HIS A 351 -6.37 -15.20 -17.23
C HIS A 351 -4.98 -15.09 -17.90
N GLN A 352 -3.93 -14.70 -17.17
CA GLN A 352 -2.54 -14.81 -17.66
C GLN A 352 -2.16 -16.30 -17.71
N LYS A 353 -2.21 -16.88 -18.91
CA LYS A 353 -1.67 -18.21 -19.22
C LYS A 353 -0.20 -18.12 -19.62
#